data_f93676b3887d764bcad78a4cf270b37a
#
_entry.id   f93676b3887d764bcad78a4cf270b37a
#
_cell.length_a   1.000
_cell.length_b   1.000
_cell.length_c   1.000
_cell.angle_alpha   90.00
_cell.angle_beta   90.00
_cell.angle_gamma   90.00
#
_symmetry.space_group_name_H-M   'P 1'
#
loop_
_entity.id
_entity.type
_entity.pdbx_description
1 polymer ?
#
loop_
_entity_poly.entity_id
_entity_poly.type
_entity_poly.pdbx_seq_one_letter_code
_entity_poly.pdbx_strand_id
1 'polypeptide(L)'
;VLVLMSGTLHSSEVLRDIYGLNKFQIIQAEDKQPGKITITKSGDEFDCKYENFSNGNYTKDQYFLTLDKLVGMAKKPTLVHVNAFSDLPDENEIKQYGLKNLVSRDSLRESQNEDKEGELINNFKSGKIDVLFTTRCARGVDFPGEQCNSIVFTKFPNPNPDEAFWKILKQTKPTKYWSFYRDKAKRELLQKLYRGLRFKEDHVFVLSPDKRVLDFFEREVK
;
A
#
# COMPACT_ATOMS: atom_id res chain seq x y z
N VAL A 1 4.38 32.10 12.10
CA VAL A 1 4.63 31.28 10.88
C VAL A 1 4.51 29.84 11.26
N LEU A 2 3.69 29.05 10.52
CA LEU A 2 3.56 27.60 10.67
C LEU A 2 4.30 26.92 9.51
N VAL A 3 5.22 26.01 9.83
CA VAL A 3 5.93 25.19 8.85
C VAL A 3 5.46 23.74 8.99
N LEU A 4 4.94 23.17 7.91
CA LEU A 4 4.53 21.76 7.82
C LEU A 4 5.51 21.05 6.89
N MET A 5 6.09 19.94 7.35
CA MET A 5 7.03 19.13 6.56
C MET A 5 6.49 17.72 6.38
N SER A 6 6.58 17.21 5.16
CA SER A 6 6.20 15.82 4.84
C SER A 6 6.87 15.40 3.54
N GLY A 7 7.26 14.14 3.43
CA GLY A 7 7.70 13.53 2.16
C GLY A 7 6.55 13.37 1.16
N THR A 8 5.29 13.44 1.61
CA THR A 8 4.08 13.36 0.78
C THR A 8 3.09 14.40 1.26
N LEU A 9 3.01 15.54 0.58
CA LEU A 9 2.06 16.61 0.91
C LEU A 9 0.66 16.31 0.35
N HIS A 10 -0.36 16.86 1.00
CA HIS A 10 -1.69 16.97 0.42
C HIS A 10 -1.68 17.91 -0.78
N SER A 11 -2.60 17.69 -1.72
CA SER A 11 -2.82 18.63 -2.82
C SER A 11 -3.18 20.02 -2.29
N SER A 12 -2.86 21.06 -3.07
CA SER A 12 -3.20 22.45 -2.71
C SER A 12 -4.71 22.64 -2.51
N GLU A 13 -5.53 21.88 -3.25
CA GLU A 13 -6.99 21.87 -3.10
C GLU A 13 -7.39 21.35 -1.71
N VAL A 14 -6.83 20.22 -1.29
CA VAL A 14 -7.11 19.63 0.03
C VAL A 14 -6.64 20.56 1.16
N LEU A 15 -5.46 21.17 1.02
CA LEU A 15 -4.95 22.13 2.01
C LEU A 15 -5.91 23.32 2.20
N ARG A 16 -6.48 23.85 1.11
CA ARG A 16 -7.45 24.96 1.17
C ARG A 16 -8.81 24.52 1.67
N ASP A 17 -9.38 23.52 1.02
CA ASP A 17 -10.81 23.20 1.15
C ASP A 17 -11.15 22.38 2.39
N ILE A 18 -10.20 21.57 2.85
CA ILE A 18 -10.39 20.69 4.02
C ILE A 18 -9.71 21.27 5.25
N TYR A 19 -8.46 21.72 5.13
CA TYR A 19 -7.70 22.25 6.25
C TYR A 19 -7.84 23.76 6.46
N GLY A 20 -8.50 24.47 5.54
CA GLY A 20 -8.75 25.91 5.66
C GLY A 20 -7.51 26.80 5.51
N LEU A 21 -6.43 26.27 4.91
CA LEU A 21 -5.19 27.03 4.68
C LEU A 21 -5.34 27.90 3.44
N ASN A 22 -5.75 29.15 3.60
CA ASN A 22 -6.02 30.04 2.46
C ASN A 22 -4.76 30.68 1.87
N LYS A 23 -3.73 30.89 2.69
CA LYS A 23 -2.45 31.49 2.28
C LYS A 23 -1.31 30.59 2.72
N PHE A 24 -0.62 29.97 1.78
CA PHE A 24 0.56 29.16 2.03
C PHE A 24 1.47 29.12 0.80
N GLN A 25 2.74 28.82 1.03
CA GLN A 25 3.71 28.52 -0.01
C GLN A 25 4.12 27.06 0.12
N ILE A 26 4.18 26.34 -1.01
CA ILE A 26 4.72 24.99 -1.07
C ILE A 26 6.16 25.09 -1.58
N ILE A 27 7.09 24.57 -0.79
CA ILE A 27 8.49 24.40 -1.19
C ILE A 27 8.71 22.90 -1.36
N GLN A 28 9.06 22.48 -2.56
CA GLN A 28 9.34 21.08 -2.89
C GLN A 28 10.81 20.94 -3.25
N ALA A 29 11.42 19.82 -2.88
CA ALA A 29 12.73 19.45 -3.41
C ALA A 29 12.65 19.19 -4.92
N GLU A 30 13.73 19.45 -5.64
CA GLU A 30 13.82 19.26 -7.09
C GLU A 30 13.71 17.78 -7.46
N ASP A 31 14.30 16.90 -6.66
CA ASP A 31 14.23 15.44 -6.82
C ASP A 31 12.92 14.89 -6.26
N LYS A 32 12.00 14.53 -7.13
CA LYS A 32 10.68 14.02 -6.75
C LYS A 32 10.68 12.56 -6.30
N GLN A 33 11.67 11.76 -6.71
CA GLN A 33 11.73 10.33 -6.45
C GLN A 33 13.16 9.88 -6.14
N PRO A 34 13.41 9.37 -4.93
CA PRO A 34 14.64 8.65 -4.66
C PRO A 34 14.57 7.25 -5.30
N GLY A 35 15.58 6.87 -6.07
CA GLY A 35 15.74 5.53 -6.59
C GLY A 35 14.88 5.17 -7.80
N LYS A 36 14.88 3.88 -8.17
CA LYS A 36 14.24 3.32 -9.37
C LYS A 36 13.09 2.40 -9.01
N ILE A 37 12.01 2.47 -9.77
CA ILE A 37 10.87 1.55 -9.69
C ILE A 37 10.81 0.73 -10.96
N THR A 38 10.58 -0.58 -10.81
CA THR A 38 10.21 -1.47 -11.92
C THR A 38 8.87 -2.13 -11.60
N ILE A 39 7.90 -1.97 -12.46
CA ILE A 39 6.61 -2.63 -12.32
C ILE A 39 6.72 -4.05 -12.88
N THR A 40 6.33 -5.03 -12.08
CA THR A 40 6.27 -6.43 -12.46
C THR A 40 4.83 -6.90 -12.49
N LYS A 41 4.43 -7.53 -13.60
CA LYS A 41 3.06 -8.01 -13.84
C LYS A 41 3.05 -9.53 -14.04
N SER A 42 2.00 -10.19 -13.57
CA SER A 42 1.73 -11.62 -13.84
C SER A 42 0.88 -11.83 -15.10
N GLY A 43 0.19 -10.77 -15.55
CA GLY A 43 -0.79 -10.79 -16.62
C GLY A 43 -2.23 -11.02 -16.14
N ASP A 44 -2.42 -11.33 -14.85
CA ASP A 44 -3.72 -11.66 -14.25
C ASP A 44 -4.28 -10.52 -13.37
N GLU A 45 -3.68 -9.32 -13.43
CA GLU A 45 -4.08 -8.17 -12.63
C GLU A 45 -5.41 -7.59 -13.11
N PHE A 46 -6.26 -7.17 -12.16
CA PHE A 46 -7.56 -6.59 -12.45
C PHE A 46 -7.92 -5.45 -11.51
N ASP A 47 -9.01 -4.73 -11.78
CA ASP A 47 -9.49 -3.65 -10.91
C ASP A 47 -10.22 -4.24 -9.69
N CYS A 48 -9.53 -4.24 -8.53
CA CYS A 48 -10.01 -4.80 -7.27
C CYS A 48 -11.00 -3.88 -6.52
N LYS A 49 -11.82 -3.09 -7.22
CA LYS A 49 -12.92 -2.35 -6.60
C LYS A 49 -13.97 -3.30 -6.02
N TYR A 50 -14.59 -2.88 -4.93
CA TYR A 50 -15.68 -3.64 -4.31
C TYR A 50 -16.80 -3.99 -5.30
N GLU A 51 -17.18 -3.04 -6.15
CA GLU A 51 -18.23 -3.23 -7.18
C GLU A 51 -17.93 -4.41 -8.12
N ASN A 52 -16.67 -4.62 -8.49
CA ASN A 52 -16.30 -5.72 -9.37
C ASN A 52 -16.45 -7.09 -8.72
N PHE A 53 -16.22 -7.18 -7.40
CA PHE A 53 -16.49 -8.41 -6.65
C PHE A 53 -17.99 -8.61 -6.39
N SER A 54 -18.71 -7.54 -6.02
CA SER A 54 -20.15 -7.62 -5.74
C SER A 54 -20.98 -7.94 -6.97
N ASN A 55 -20.55 -7.49 -8.15
CA ASN A 55 -21.20 -7.77 -9.43
C ASN A 55 -20.78 -9.11 -10.06
N GLY A 56 -19.87 -9.87 -9.39
CA GLY A 56 -19.38 -11.15 -9.88
C GLY A 56 -18.44 -11.08 -11.09
N ASN A 57 -17.91 -9.87 -11.43
CA ASN A 57 -16.92 -9.72 -12.50
C ASN A 57 -15.62 -10.44 -12.17
N TYR A 58 -15.26 -10.49 -10.88
CA TYR A 58 -14.11 -11.20 -10.33
C TYR A 58 -14.49 -11.88 -9.03
N THR A 59 -13.80 -12.97 -8.73
CA THR A 59 -14.04 -13.78 -7.53
C THR A 59 -12.89 -13.65 -6.54
N LYS A 60 -13.11 -14.04 -5.28
CA LYS A 60 -12.07 -14.02 -4.25
C LYS A 60 -10.94 -15.00 -4.53
N ASP A 61 -11.27 -16.18 -5.07
CA ASP A 61 -10.26 -17.18 -5.44
C ASP A 61 -9.33 -16.66 -6.53
N GLN A 62 -9.86 -16.03 -7.59
CA GLN A 62 -9.04 -15.36 -8.62
C GLN A 62 -8.09 -14.33 -7.99
N TYR A 63 -8.59 -13.54 -7.06
CA TYR A 63 -7.78 -12.55 -6.36
C TYR A 63 -6.66 -13.20 -5.54
N PHE A 64 -6.97 -14.24 -4.74
CA PHE A 64 -5.97 -14.92 -3.92
C PHE A 64 -4.93 -15.67 -4.75
N LEU A 65 -5.34 -16.34 -5.83
CA LEU A 65 -4.43 -17.00 -6.76
C LEU A 65 -3.48 -16.00 -7.44
N THR A 66 -4.00 -14.85 -7.87
CA THR A 66 -3.18 -13.78 -8.45
C THR A 66 -2.19 -13.23 -7.43
N LEU A 67 -2.64 -12.97 -6.20
CA LEU A 67 -1.77 -12.46 -5.13
C LEU A 67 -0.69 -13.48 -4.75
N ASP A 68 -1.04 -14.77 -4.62
CA ASP A 68 -0.10 -15.86 -4.33
C ASP A 68 0.98 -15.97 -5.41
N LYS A 69 0.58 -15.94 -6.68
CA LYS A 69 1.49 -15.95 -7.82
C LYS A 69 2.45 -14.75 -7.78
N LEU A 70 1.95 -13.55 -7.51
CA LEU A 70 2.76 -12.33 -7.46
C LEU A 70 3.76 -12.33 -6.29
N VAL A 71 3.37 -12.81 -5.11
CA VAL A 71 4.29 -12.96 -3.97
C VAL A 71 5.36 -14.00 -4.28
N GLY A 72 5.00 -15.10 -4.95
CA GLY A 72 5.96 -16.12 -5.40
C GLY A 72 6.95 -15.62 -6.46
N MET A 73 6.52 -14.69 -7.33
CA MET A 73 7.37 -14.07 -8.37
C MET A 73 8.24 -12.93 -7.83
N ALA A 74 7.93 -12.39 -6.67
CA ALA A 74 8.60 -11.23 -6.13
C ALA A 74 10.08 -11.51 -5.79
N LYS A 75 10.96 -10.57 -6.12
CA LYS A 75 12.38 -10.65 -5.77
C LYS A 75 12.55 -10.38 -4.28
N LYS A 76 13.07 -11.34 -3.57
CA LYS A 76 13.29 -11.25 -2.11
C LYS A 76 14.49 -10.36 -1.75
N PRO A 77 14.51 -9.71 -0.58
CA PRO A 77 13.43 -9.63 0.41
C PRO A 77 12.20 -8.88 -0.09
N THR A 78 11.01 -9.35 0.28
CA THR A 78 9.73 -8.83 -0.19
C THR A 78 8.88 -8.26 0.95
N LEU A 79 8.47 -7.01 0.84
CA LEU A 79 7.52 -6.38 1.75
C LEU A 79 6.11 -6.47 1.16
N VAL A 80 5.19 -7.12 1.84
CA VAL A 80 3.77 -7.21 1.44
C VAL A 80 2.94 -6.25 2.30
N HIS A 81 2.52 -5.15 1.71
CA HIS A 81 1.60 -4.21 2.34
C HIS A 81 0.17 -4.73 2.26
N VAL A 82 -0.31 -5.23 3.37
CA VAL A 82 -1.70 -5.67 3.54
C VAL A 82 -2.55 -4.46 3.89
N ASN A 83 -3.52 -4.12 3.05
CA ASN A 83 -4.38 -2.96 3.28
C ASN A 83 -5.42 -3.24 4.37
N ALA A 84 -6.02 -4.44 4.35
CA ALA A 84 -6.92 -4.95 5.38
C ALA A 84 -6.70 -6.45 5.58
N PHE A 85 -6.92 -6.98 6.78
CA PHE A 85 -6.82 -8.43 7.03
C PHE A 85 -7.70 -9.25 6.09
N SER A 86 -8.87 -8.71 5.69
CA SER A 86 -9.77 -9.33 4.71
C SER A 86 -9.20 -9.47 3.30
N ASP A 87 -8.05 -8.84 3.01
CA ASP A 87 -7.33 -9.00 1.75
C ASP A 87 -6.48 -10.28 1.74
N LEU A 88 -6.39 -10.99 2.85
CA LEU A 88 -5.73 -12.28 2.96
C LEU A 88 -6.75 -13.42 3.12
N PRO A 89 -6.41 -14.63 2.66
CA PRO A 89 -7.24 -15.81 2.85
C PRO A 89 -7.30 -16.23 4.32
N ASP A 90 -8.28 -17.04 4.69
CA ASP A 90 -8.24 -17.84 5.91
C ASP A 90 -7.55 -19.20 5.67
N GLU A 91 -7.38 -19.99 6.74
CA GLU A 91 -6.71 -21.29 6.67
C GLU A 91 -7.43 -22.29 5.74
N ASN A 92 -8.76 -22.22 5.65
CA ASN A 92 -9.54 -23.11 4.77
C ASN A 92 -9.37 -22.69 3.31
N GLU A 93 -9.40 -21.40 3.03
CA GLU A 93 -9.15 -20.84 1.70
C GLU A 93 -7.72 -21.14 1.22
N ILE A 94 -6.70 -21.09 2.11
CA ILE A 94 -5.32 -21.50 1.78
C ILE A 94 -5.28 -22.94 1.31
N LYS A 95 -5.90 -23.86 2.07
CA LYS A 95 -5.94 -25.29 1.74
C LYS A 95 -6.76 -25.57 0.47
N GLN A 96 -7.92 -24.93 0.38
CA GLN A 96 -8.86 -25.12 -0.73
C GLN A 96 -8.26 -24.70 -2.08
N TYR A 97 -7.55 -23.56 -2.10
CA TYR A 97 -6.97 -23.00 -3.32
C TYR A 97 -5.50 -23.39 -3.53
N GLY A 98 -4.89 -24.14 -2.60
CA GLY A 98 -3.50 -24.59 -2.69
C GLY A 98 -2.48 -23.43 -2.67
N LEU A 99 -2.77 -22.38 -1.93
CA LEU A 99 -1.92 -21.19 -1.85
C LEU A 99 -0.62 -21.50 -1.07
N LYS A 100 0.52 -21.10 -1.61
CA LYS A 100 1.85 -21.48 -1.07
C LYS A 100 2.65 -20.30 -0.54
N ASN A 101 2.35 -19.11 -1.00
CA ASN A 101 3.15 -17.91 -0.75
C ASN A 101 2.42 -16.89 0.14
N LEU A 102 1.18 -17.18 0.55
CA LEU A 102 0.39 -16.31 1.42
C LEU A 102 0.32 -16.85 2.85
N VAL A 103 0.20 -15.93 3.79
CA VAL A 103 -0.16 -16.22 5.18
C VAL A 103 -1.66 -16.05 5.38
N SER A 104 -2.24 -16.75 6.35
CA SER A 104 -3.65 -16.52 6.68
C SER A 104 -3.85 -15.19 7.39
N ARG A 105 -5.06 -14.63 7.24
CA ARG A 105 -5.44 -13.38 7.94
C ARG A 105 -5.35 -13.50 9.46
N ASP A 106 -5.64 -14.68 9.99
CA ASP A 106 -5.64 -14.90 11.44
C ASP A 106 -4.22 -15.09 11.95
N SER A 107 -3.36 -15.84 11.25
CA SER A 107 -1.94 -15.96 11.57
C SER A 107 -1.23 -14.60 11.52
N LEU A 108 -1.52 -13.76 10.51
CA LEU A 108 -0.95 -12.41 10.47
C LEU A 108 -1.42 -11.54 11.64
N ARG A 109 -2.71 -11.63 12.02
CA ARG A 109 -3.25 -10.86 13.14
C ARG A 109 -2.59 -11.28 14.46
N GLU A 110 -2.45 -12.58 14.67
CA GLU A 110 -1.82 -13.15 15.86
C GLU A 110 -0.36 -12.73 15.97
N SER A 111 0.45 -12.96 14.94
CA SER A 111 1.86 -12.58 14.91
C SER A 111 2.08 -11.07 15.12
N GLN A 112 1.24 -10.20 14.57
CA GLN A 112 1.34 -8.76 14.79
C GLN A 112 0.87 -8.33 16.21
N ASN A 113 0.02 -9.09 16.87
CA ASN A 113 -0.40 -8.82 18.26
C ASN A 113 0.64 -9.28 19.28
N GLU A 114 1.35 -10.35 18.97
CA GLU A 114 2.44 -10.88 19.79
C GLU A 114 3.72 -10.05 19.65
N ASP A 115 3.96 -9.48 18.47
CA ASP A 115 5.14 -8.65 18.17
C ASP A 115 5.05 -7.27 18.85
N LYS A 116 5.34 -7.24 20.16
CA LYS A 116 5.35 -6.01 20.98
C LYS A 116 6.61 -5.16 20.78
N GLU A 117 7.72 -5.79 20.41
CA GLU A 117 9.05 -5.17 20.34
C GLU A 117 9.52 -4.89 18.91
N GLY A 118 8.71 -5.21 17.90
CA GLY A 118 9.06 -5.01 16.49
C GLY A 118 10.06 -6.05 15.98
N GLU A 119 10.06 -7.24 16.54
CA GLU A 119 10.98 -8.33 16.14
C GLU A 119 10.77 -8.75 14.68
N LEU A 120 9.53 -8.77 14.19
CA LEU A 120 9.23 -9.09 12.79
C LEU A 120 9.97 -8.15 11.84
N ILE A 121 9.96 -6.86 12.15
CA ILE A 121 10.65 -5.85 11.36
C ILE A 121 12.16 -6.03 11.43
N ASN A 122 12.70 -6.29 12.65
CA ASN A 122 14.12 -6.51 12.85
C ASN A 122 14.60 -7.79 12.15
N ASN A 123 13.81 -8.86 12.18
CA ASN A 123 14.08 -10.11 11.48
C ASN A 123 14.07 -9.92 9.95
N PHE A 124 13.15 -9.10 9.42
CA PHE A 124 13.14 -8.77 8.01
C PHE A 124 14.37 -7.93 7.62
N LYS A 125 14.71 -6.89 8.37
CA LYS A 125 15.90 -6.06 8.12
C LYS A 125 17.22 -6.83 8.19
N SER A 126 17.31 -7.83 9.07
CA SER A 126 18.48 -8.68 9.21
C SER A 126 18.54 -9.86 8.23
N GLY A 127 17.54 -10.00 7.36
CA GLY A 127 17.46 -11.09 6.38
C GLY A 127 17.13 -12.46 6.99
N LYS A 128 16.63 -12.52 8.24
CA LYS A 128 16.17 -13.78 8.85
C LYS A 128 14.83 -14.24 8.26
N ILE A 129 14.01 -13.33 7.75
CA ILE A 129 12.78 -13.62 7.00
C ILE A 129 12.84 -12.92 5.66
N ASP A 130 12.45 -13.61 4.61
CA ASP A 130 12.50 -13.15 3.23
C ASP A 130 11.23 -12.42 2.79
N VAL A 131 10.11 -12.64 3.47
CA VAL A 131 8.81 -12.03 3.15
C VAL A 131 8.16 -11.51 4.43
N LEU A 132 7.91 -10.22 4.47
CA LEU A 132 7.21 -9.57 5.59
C LEU A 132 5.81 -9.15 5.15
N PHE A 133 4.78 -9.82 5.67
CA PHE A 133 3.40 -9.36 5.58
C PHE A 133 3.09 -8.40 6.72
N THR A 134 2.52 -7.23 6.41
CA THR A 134 2.20 -6.27 7.46
C THR A 134 1.09 -5.29 7.08
N THR A 135 0.26 -4.95 8.07
CA THR A 135 -0.71 -3.85 7.99
C THR A 135 -0.14 -2.55 8.57
N ARG A 136 1.04 -2.58 9.23
CA ARG A 136 1.54 -1.52 10.12
C ARG A 136 2.70 -0.68 9.55
N CYS A 137 3.43 -1.17 8.54
CA CYS A 137 4.64 -0.50 8.03
C CYS A 137 4.37 0.70 7.10
N ALA A 138 3.31 1.46 7.34
CA ALA A 138 3.06 2.70 6.59
C ALA A 138 3.89 3.89 7.09
N ARG A 139 4.39 3.85 8.34
CA ARG A 139 5.14 4.94 8.97
C ARG A 139 6.22 4.44 9.91
N GLY A 140 7.30 5.24 10.07
CA GLY A 140 8.32 5.04 11.10
C GLY A 140 9.34 3.92 10.87
N VAL A 141 9.28 3.22 9.73
CA VAL A 141 10.22 2.15 9.39
C VAL A 141 10.67 2.30 7.95
N ASP A 142 11.96 2.10 7.67
CA ASP A 142 12.52 2.13 6.34
C ASP A 142 13.36 0.87 6.07
N PHE A 143 13.41 0.47 4.80
CA PHE A 143 14.11 -0.73 4.33
C PHE A 143 14.97 -0.37 3.10
N PRO A 144 16.05 0.42 3.27
CA PRO A 144 16.86 0.88 2.15
C PRO A 144 17.73 -0.23 1.55
N GLY A 145 18.06 -0.08 0.29
CA GLY A 145 18.98 -0.98 -0.42
C GLY A 145 18.47 -2.41 -0.47
N GLU A 146 19.34 -3.35 -0.16
CA GLU A 146 19.06 -4.78 -0.24
C GLU A 146 18.07 -5.29 0.83
N GLN A 147 17.65 -4.45 1.78
CA GLN A 147 16.65 -4.84 2.79
C GLN A 147 15.25 -5.03 2.21
N CYS A 148 14.96 -4.45 1.02
CA CYS A 148 13.67 -4.63 0.36
C CYS A 148 13.83 -4.52 -1.15
N ASN A 149 13.81 -5.65 -1.85
CA ASN A 149 13.88 -5.70 -3.31
C ASN A 149 12.51 -5.61 -3.99
N SER A 150 11.45 -6.05 -3.32
CA SER A 150 10.10 -6.00 -3.87
C SER A 150 9.08 -5.48 -2.86
N ILE A 151 8.13 -4.71 -3.36
CA ILE A 151 6.94 -4.30 -2.59
C ILE A 151 5.69 -4.81 -3.30
N VAL A 152 4.92 -5.63 -2.58
CA VAL A 152 3.61 -6.12 -3.03
C VAL A 152 2.52 -5.35 -2.30
N PHE A 153 1.61 -4.74 -3.04
CA PHE A 153 0.41 -4.11 -2.48
C PHE A 153 -0.78 -5.03 -2.68
N THR A 154 -1.49 -5.40 -1.61
CA THR A 154 -2.67 -6.26 -1.73
C THR A 154 -3.78 -5.60 -2.53
N LYS A 155 -4.04 -4.31 -2.28
CA LYS A 155 -5.00 -3.47 -3.00
C LYS A 155 -4.59 -2.01 -2.97
N PHE A 156 -5.23 -1.20 -3.79
CA PHE A 156 -5.11 0.26 -3.70
C PHE A 156 -5.59 0.73 -2.30
N PRO A 157 -4.77 1.49 -1.54
CA PRO A 157 -5.02 1.75 -0.12
C PRO A 157 -6.07 2.84 0.10
N ASN A 158 -7.29 2.57 -0.37
CA ASN A 158 -8.42 3.45 -0.11
C ASN A 158 -8.75 3.48 1.39
N PRO A 159 -9.03 4.65 1.97
CA PRO A 159 -9.56 4.74 3.32
C PRO A 159 -10.86 3.95 3.47
N ASN A 160 -11.17 3.50 4.68
CA ASN A 160 -12.45 2.87 4.96
C ASN A 160 -13.57 3.94 4.94
N PRO A 161 -14.52 3.91 3.99
CA PRO A 161 -15.57 4.92 3.89
C PRO A 161 -16.55 4.89 5.08
N ASP A 162 -16.55 3.80 5.84
CA ASP A 162 -17.43 3.62 7.00
C ASP A 162 -16.90 4.26 8.29
N GLU A 163 -15.67 4.72 8.31
CA GLU A 163 -15.14 5.50 9.42
C GLU A 163 -15.92 6.82 9.60
N ALA A 164 -16.12 7.21 10.86
CA ALA A 164 -16.90 8.39 11.23
C ALA A 164 -16.43 9.67 10.48
N PHE A 165 -15.11 9.86 10.35
CA PHE A 165 -14.55 11.00 9.63
C PHE A 165 -15.05 11.08 8.18
N TRP A 166 -15.01 9.96 7.44
CA TRP A 166 -15.41 9.93 6.04
C TRP A 166 -16.93 10.09 5.87
N LYS A 167 -17.72 9.53 6.78
CA LYS A 167 -19.20 9.72 6.81
C LYS A 167 -19.57 11.19 7.04
N ILE A 168 -18.94 11.83 8.03
CA ILE A 168 -19.16 13.25 8.34
C ILE A 168 -18.73 14.13 7.16
N LEU A 169 -17.54 13.88 6.60
CA LEU A 169 -17.05 14.65 5.46
C LEU A 169 -17.98 14.55 4.25
N LYS A 170 -18.49 13.35 3.96
CA LYS A 170 -19.43 13.13 2.86
C LYS A 170 -20.74 13.90 3.03
N GLN A 171 -21.21 14.05 4.28
CA GLN A 171 -22.43 14.81 4.60
C GLN A 171 -22.18 16.33 4.58
N THR A 172 -21.05 16.78 5.16
CA THR A 172 -20.79 18.22 5.35
C THR A 172 -20.13 18.89 4.15
N LYS A 173 -19.32 18.15 3.39
CA LYS A 173 -18.60 18.64 2.20
C LYS A 173 -18.65 17.64 1.03
N PRO A 174 -19.83 17.30 0.49
CA PRO A 174 -20.00 16.25 -0.51
C PRO A 174 -19.21 16.53 -1.80
N THR A 175 -19.09 17.78 -2.23
CA THR A 175 -18.34 18.18 -3.44
C THR A 175 -16.83 18.01 -3.30
N LYS A 176 -16.31 18.00 -2.06
CA LYS A 176 -14.87 17.87 -1.76
C LYS A 176 -14.48 16.48 -1.29
N TYR A 177 -15.46 15.63 -1.00
CA TYR A 177 -15.27 14.29 -0.47
C TYR A 177 -14.35 13.44 -1.36
N TRP A 178 -14.65 13.32 -2.63
CA TRP A 178 -13.90 12.46 -3.55
C TRP A 178 -12.48 12.96 -3.86
N SER A 179 -12.29 14.28 -3.88
CA SER A 179 -10.97 14.87 -4.05
C SER A 179 -10.07 14.47 -2.88
N PHE A 180 -10.53 14.67 -1.65
CA PHE A 180 -9.76 14.32 -0.47
C PHE A 180 -9.59 12.80 -0.28
N TYR A 181 -10.63 12.02 -0.54
CA TYR A 181 -10.58 10.56 -0.43
C TYR A 181 -9.48 9.97 -1.33
N ARG A 182 -9.43 10.41 -2.59
CA ARG A 182 -8.40 10.00 -3.55
C ARG A 182 -7.01 10.52 -3.20
N ASP A 183 -6.90 11.76 -2.77
CA ASP A 183 -5.62 12.35 -2.33
C ASP A 183 -5.02 11.57 -1.16
N LYS A 184 -5.84 11.21 -0.18
CA LYS A 184 -5.43 10.40 0.98
C LYS A 184 -4.90 9.02 0.55
N ALA A 185 -5.62 8.34 -0.34
CA ALA A 185 -5.22 7.03 -0.85
C ALA A 185 -3.91 7.07 -1.64
N LYS A 186 -3.75 8.06 -2.53
CA LYS A 186 -2.52 8.27 -3.29
C LYS A 186 -1.31 8.53 -2.39
N ARG A 187 -1.48 9.39 -1.39
CA ARG A 187 -0.40 9.68 -0.42
C ARG A 187 0.00 8.46 0.38
N GLU A 188 -0.96 7.66 0.81
CA GLU A 188 -0.68 6.43 1.53
C GLU A 188 0.09 5.43 0.67
N LEU A 189 -0.27 5.30 -0.62
CA LEU A 189 0.43 4.46 -1.57
C LEU A 189 1.89 4.90 -1.72
N LEU A 190 2.14 6.20 -1.90
CA LEU A 190 3.49 6.75 -1.99
C LEU A 190 4.28 6.58 -0.68
N GLN A 191 3.65 6.78 0.47
CA GLN A 191 4.30 6.57 1.78
C GLN A 191 4.74 5.13 1.98
N LYS A 192 3.94 4.17 1.54
CA LYS A 192 4.27 2.74 1.56
C LYS A 192 5.41 2.40 0.60
N LEU A 193 5.40 2.97 -0.61
CA LEU A 193 6.48 2.80 -1.59
C LEU A 193 7.82 3.32 -1.05
N TYR A 194 7.82 4.52 -0.50
CA TYR A 194 9.05 5.16 0.02
C TYR A 194 9.63 4.48 1.26
N ARG A 195 9.06 3.37 1.73
CA ARG A 195 9.72 2.52 2.72
C ARG A 195 10.91 1.75 2.13
N GLY A 196 10.84 1.38 0.86
CA GLY A 196 11.93 0.71 0.14
C GLY A 196 12.76 1.63 -0.76
N LEU A 197 12.41 2.94 -0.85
CA LEU A 197 13.12 3.91 -1.68
C LEU A 197 13.56 5.10 -0.82
N ARG A 198 14.84 5.17 -0.48
CA ARG A 198 15.42 6.25 0.34
C ARG A 198 16.56 6.96 -0.35
N PHE A 199 17.31 6.24 -1.17
CA PHE A 199 18.50 6.73 -1.85
C PHE A 199 18.36 6.58 -3.37
N LYS A 200 19.17 7.30 -4.14
CA LYS A 200 19.16 7.27 -5.62
C LYS A 200 19.51 5.88 -6.16
N GLU A 201 20.26 5.13 -5.42
CA GLU A 201 20.72 3.77 -5.76
C GLU A 201 19.67 2.69 -5.47
N ASP A 202 18.64 3.01 -4.68
CA ASP A 202 17.60 2.05 -4.34
C ASP A 202 16.80 1.65 -5.58
N HIS A 203 16.47 0.37 -5.66
CA HIS A 203 15.67 -0.17 -6.75
C HIS A 203 14.64 -1.15 -6.22
N VAL A 204 13.37 -0.85 -6.42
CA VAL A 204 12.26 -1.66 -5.94
C VAL A 204 11.39 -2.16 -7.09
N PHE A 205 11.08 -3.47 -7.06
CA PHE A 205 10.07 -4.07 -7.91
C PHE A 205 8.70 -3.93 -7.25
N VAL A 206 7.74 -3.34 -7.98
CA VAL A 206 6.37 -3.11 -7.49
C VAL A 206 5.43 -4.11 -8.15
N LEU A 207 4.66 -4.81 -7.32
CA LEU A 207 3.68 -5.82 -7.74
C LEU A 207 2.34 -5.56 -7.02
N SER A 208 1.25 -5.88 -7.67
CA SER A 208 -0.09 -5.85 -7.06
C SER A 208 -1.08 -6.62 -7.92
N PRO A 209 -2.02 -7.39 -7.35
CA PRO A 209 -3.16 -7.92 -8.09
C PRO A 209 -4.12 -6.81 -8.52
N ASP A 210 -4.07 -5.66 -7.87
CA ASP A 210 -4.91 -4.51 -8.17
C ASP A 210 -4.26 -3.61 -9.24
N LYS A 211 -4.78 -3.70 -10.45
CA LYS A 211 -4.31 -2.91 -11.59
C LYS A 211 -4.22 -1.41 -11.31
N ARG A 212 -5.09 -0.86 -10.45
CA ARG A 212 -5.08 0.57 -10.09
C ARG A 212 -3.78 1.02 -9.42
N VAL A 213 -3.13 0.12 -8.66
CA VAL A 213 -1.82 0.37 -8.05
C VAL A 213 -0.76 0.52 -9.14
N LEU A 214 -0.74 -0.41 -10.08
CA LEU A 214 0.24 -0.42 -11.16
C LEU A 214 0.04 0.78 -12.10
N ASP A 215 -1.19 1.04 -12.51
CA ASP A 215 -1.56 2.19 -13.35
C ASP A 215 -1.16 3.54 -12.70
N PHE A 216 -1.25 3.63 -11.37
CA PHE A 216 -0.82 4.82 -10.63
C PHE A 216 0.69 5.03 -10.79
N PHE A 217 1.51 4.00 -10.53
CA PHE A 217 2.96 4.13 -10.63
C PHE A 217 3.43 4.31 -12.08
N GLU A 218 2.74 3.75 -13.06
CA GLU A 218 3.06 3.98 -14.48
C GLU A 218 2.86 5.43 -14.92
N ARG A 219 1.94 6.17 -14.28
CA ARG A 219 1.60 7.56 -14.65
C ARG A 219 2.31 8.62 -13.83
N GLU A 220 2.41 8.41 -12.51
CA GLU A 220 2.80 9.45 -11.57
C GLU A 220 4.30 9.40 -11.21
N VAL A 221 4.97 8.27 -11.50
CA VAL A 221 6.34 7.99 -11.05
C VAL A 221 7.31 7.78 -12.24
N LYS A 222 6.94 8.30 -13.41
CA LYS A 222 7.81 8.37 -14.59
C LYS A 222 8.74 9.56 -14.54
#